data_90dcdb0082b7d1eb0e5da9f4fc44b921
#
_entry.id   90dcdb0082b7d1eb0e5da9f4fc44b921
#
_cell.length_a   1.000
_cell.length_b   1.000
_cell.length_c   1.000
_cell.angle_alpha   90.00
_cell.angle_beta   90.00
_cell.angle_gamma   90.00
#
_symmetry.space_group_name_H-M   'P 1'
#
loop_
_entity.id
_entity.type
_entity.pdbx_description
1 polymer ?
#
loop_
_entity_poly.entity_id
_entity_poly.type
_entity_poly.pdbx_seq_one_letter_code
_entity_poly.pdbx_strand_id
1 'polypeptide(L)'
;MRQLSGASLNQKTKLEYQITLFVQNGFTRHHPEIADSYKCVEAPKHRGTRLARIALEQSWLANKSRKFDLMHHGGGTMPRIGARKTVLTMHDVQYLSFPENFSRVRLTYLRKVVPNSLGRASIVTTPSNYVRECLIDAFDLSTEKVCVVRHGVDSSLGVDATSEEELRHRLRLSSKKVIFLPAITHPHKNHKFLLQLMNSHWSDKNLVLVCAGGKGRAEDEFMREVRRLNLDDRIVRIGRVSDGDRDGLMKLSSALVFPSLYEGFGAPALEAMMLGTPVIASNCAALPEVVGDAGLVLPLDLDAWSNALQIVDAKRDQFVAAGKLRAAEFSIKNSGSDLIAAYATAVSKTVGDV
;
A
#
# COMPACT_ATOMS: atom_id res chain seq x y z
N MET A 1 3.31 -11.57 1.98
CA MET A 1 4.46 -12.49 2.20
C MET A 1 5.39 -11.96 3.28
N ARG A 2 5.85 -10.71 3.25
CA ARG A 2 6.66 -10.12 4.34
C ARG A 2 6.01 -10.28 5.73
N GLN A 3 4.69 -10.20 5.82
CA GLN A 3 3.94 -10.44 7.06
C GLN A 3 4.12 -11.86 7.63
N LEU A 4 4.24 -12.86 6.77
CA LEU A 4 4.47 -14.25 7.20
C LEU A 4 5.92 -14.50 7.63
N SER A 5 6.90 -13.81 7.04
CA SER A 5 8.30 -13.91 7.46
C SER A 5 8.57 -13.18 8.77
N GLY A 6 7.85 -12.08 9.04
CA GLY A 6 7.98 -11.31 10.28
C GLY A 6 7.17 -11.85 11.45
N ALA A 7 6.13 -12.65 11.18
CA ALA A 7 5.64 -13.53 12.21
C ALA A 7 6.85 -14.39 12.59
N SER A 8 7.56 -14.05 13.68
CA SER A 8 8.32 -15.03 14.40
C SER A 8 7.34 -16.15 14.70
N LEU A 9 7.23 -17.05 13.72
CA LEU A 9 6.65 -18.34 13.95
C LEU A 9 7.58 -18.92 15.02
N ASN A 10 7.29 -18.66 16.29
CA ASN A 10 7.89 -19.38 17.39
C ASN A 10 7.97 -20.82 16.92
N GLN A 11 9.02 -21.54 17.28
CA GLN A 11 9.11 -22.96 16.93
C GLN A 11 7.78 -23.70 17.11
N LYS A 12 6.96 -23.29 18.09
CA LYS A 12 5.61 -23.79 18.38
C LYS A 12 4.63 -23.47 17.23
N THR A 13 4.63 -22.25 16.68
CA THR A 13 3.75 -21.84 15.57
C THR A 13 4.21 -22.47 14.23
N LYS A 14 5.50 -22.72 14.03
CA LYS A 14 6.02 -23.47 12.89
C LYS A 14 5.59 -24.93 12.88
N LEU A 15 5.39 -25.52 14.04
CA LEU A 15 4.86 -26.90 14.18
C LEU A 15 3.36 -26.98 13.95
N GLU A 16 2.61 -25.88 14.15
CA GLU A 16 1.16 -25.84 14.00
C GLU A 16 0.70 -25.54 12.56
N TYR A 17 1.50 -24.82 11.76
CA TYR A 17 1.13 -24.40 10.41
C TYR A 17 2.17 -24.81 9.37
N GLN A 18 1.75 -25.62 8.40
CA GLN A 18 2.53 -25.91 7.18
C GLN A 18 2.09 -24.95 6.07
N ILE A 19 2.92 -23.96 5.77
CA ILE A 19 2.60 -22.94 4.78
C ILE A 19 3.12 -23.36 3.41
N THR A 20 2.23 -23.38 2.41
CA THR A 20 2.58 -23.56 1.00
C THR A 20 2.16 -22.32 0.21
N LEU A 21 3.07 -21.75 -0.55
CA LEU A 21 2.83 -20.59 -1.38
C LEU A 21 2.49 -21.00 -2.80
N PHE A 22 1.34 -20.57 -3.31
CA PHE A 22 0.99 -20.68 -4.73
C PHE A 22 1.40 -19.40 -5.42
N VAL A 23 2.38 -19.49 -6.31
CA VAL A 23 3.07 -18.34 -6.90
C VAL A 23 3.00 -18.38 -8.42
N GLN A 24 3.26 -17.24 -9.06
CA GLN A 24 3.35 -17.18 -10.52
C GLN A 24 4.56 -17.94 -11.04
N ASN A 25 4.50 -18.40 -12.29
CA ASN A 25 5.63 -19.08 -12.93
C ASN A 25 6.87 -18.17 -12.95
N GLY A 26 8.01 -18.71 -12.55
CA GLY A 26 9.29 -18.00 -12.44
C GLY A 26 9.48 -17.19 -11.15
N PHE A 27 8.52 -17.20 -10.24
CA PHE A 27 8.61 -16.47 -8.97
C PHE A 27 9.81 -16.93 -8.12
N THR A 28 10.02 -18.22 -8.00
CA THR A 28 11.11 -18.79 -7.16
C THR A 28 12.49 -18.40 -7.66
N ARG A 29 12.65 -18.16 -8.96
CA ARG A 29 13.91 -17.66 -9.54
C ARG A 29 14.18 -16.20 -9.16
N HIS A 30 13.14 -15.38 -9.01
CA HIS A 30 13.27 -13.95 -8.71
C HIS A 30 13.29 -13.68 -7.19
N HIS A 31 12.84 -14.66 -6.40
CA HIS A 31 12.72 -14.60 -4.95
C HIS A 31 13.25 -15.87 -4.29
N PRO A 32 14.56 -16.19 -4.45
CA PRO A 32 15.15 -17.39 -3.89
C PRO A 32 15.02 -17.42 -2.36
N GLU A 33 15.15 -16.28 -1.69
CA GLU A 33 15.04 -16.14 -0.24
C GLU A 33 13.66 -16.61 0.30
N ILE A 34 12.62 -16.47 -0.49
CA ILE A 34 11.28 -16.95 -0.14
C ILE A 34 11.14 -18.44 -0.44
N ALA A 35 11.71 -18.89 -1.55
CA ALA A 35 11.67 -20.30 -1.94
C ALA A 35 12.47 -21.20 -0.97
N ASP A 36 13.53 -20.68 -0.35
CA ASP A 36 14.32 -21.38 0.67
C ASP A 36 13.56 -21.48 2.01
N SER A 37 12.68 -20.49 2.28
CA SER A 37 11.95 -20.40 3.55
C SER A 37 10.59 -21.13 3.51
N TYR A 38 9.97 -21.24 2.34
CA TYR A 38 8.61 -21.78 2.18
C TYR A 38 8.49 -22.75 1.01
N LYS A 39 7.64 -23.76 1.16
CA LYS A 39 7.23 -24.61 0.03
C LYS A 39 6.49 -23.78 -1.00
N CYS A 40 7.07 -23.61 -2.18
CA CYS A 40 6.47 -22.89 -3.30
C CYS A 40 5.93 -23.86 -4.36
N VAL A 41 4.74 -23.58 -4.88
CA VAL A 41 4.11 -24.28 -5.99
C VAL A 41 3.85 -23.27 -7.09
N GLU A 42 4.66 -23.32 -8.16
CA GLU A 42 4.51 -22.41 -9.28
C GLU A 42 3.31 -22.76 -10.15
N ALA A 43 2.59 -21.73 -10.59
CA ALA A 43 1.51 -21.87 -11.55
C ALA A 43 2.04 -22.33 -12.91
N PRO A 44 1.25 -23.06 -13.71
CA PRO A 44 1.60 -23.37 -15.08
C PRO A 44 1.92 -22.10 -15.88
N LYS A 45 2.89 -22.21 -16.81
CA LYS A 45 3.23 -21.12 -17.72
C LYS A 45 2.01 -20.69 -18.53
N HIS A 46 1.73 -19.40 -18.56
CA HIS A 46 0.60 -18.84 -19.30
C HIS A 46 1.00 -17.58 -20.08
N ARG A 47 0.12 -17.12 -20.99
CA ARG A 47 0.38 -15.98 -21.90
C ARG A 47 0.49 -14.60 -21.22
N GLY A 48 0.57 -14.51 -19.90
CA GLY A 48 0.72 -13.24 -19.17
C GLY A 48 -0.53 -12.33 -19.20
N THR A 49 -1.59 -12.73 -19.86
CA THR A 49 -2.83 -11.92 -19.92
C THR A 49 -3.63 -12.07 -18.63
N ARG A 50 -4.37 -11.01 -18.31
CA ARG A 50 -5.25 -11.02 -17.12
C ARG A 50 -6.31 -12.13 -17.17
N LEU A 51 -6.89 -12.39 -18.35
CA LEU A 51 -7.88 -13.45 -18.55
C LEU A 51 -7.28 -14.83 -18.29
N ALA A 52 -6.07 -15.10 -18.82
CA ALA A 52 -5.37 -16.36 -18.57
C ALA A 52 -5.08 -16.56 -17.07
N ARG A 53 -4.71 -15.50 -16.35
CA ARG A 53 -4.52 -15.56 -14.90
C ARG A 53 -5.83 -15.91 -14.18
N ILE A 54 -6.93 -15.24 -14.51
CA ILE A 54 -8.25 -15.55 -13.91
C ILE A 54 -8.64 -17.00 -14.21
N ALA A 55 -8.43 -17.47 -15.44
CA ALA A 55 -8.73 -18.87 -15.80
C ALA A 55 -7.91 -19.85 -14.97
N LEU A 56 -6.61 -19.59 -14.73
CA LEU A 56 -5.77 -20.41 -13.86
C LEU A 56 -6.22 -20.38 -12.40
N GLU A 57 -6.62 -19.23 -11.89
CA GLU A 57 -7.18 -19.10 -10.55
C GLU A 57 -8.45 -19.95 -10.41
N GLN A 58 -9.36 -19.88 -11.39
CA GLN A 58 -10.63 -20.61 -11.38
C GLN A 58 -10.50 -22.12 -11.63
N SER A 59 -9.40 -22.59 -12.20
CA SER A 59 -9.19 -24.01 -12.53
C SER A 59 -8.08 -24.65 -11.68
N TRP A 60 -6.83 -24.32 -11.98
CA TRP A 60 -5.66 -24.92 -11.35
C TRP A 60 -5.59 -24.64 -9.85
N LEU A 61 -5.69 -23.34 -9.46
CA LEU A 61 -5.63 -22.97 -8.05
C LEU A 61 -6.84 -23.49 -7.29
N ALA A 62 -8.04 -23.39 -7.87
CA ALA A 62 -9.26 -23.95 -7.30
C ALA A 62 -9.14 -25.45 -6.98
N ASN A 63 -8.57 -26.24 -7.90
CA ASN A 63 -8.38 -27.66 -7.69
C ASN A 63 -7.29 -27.98 -6.65
N LYS A 64 -6.16 -27.27 -6.71
CA LYS A 64 -5.05 -27.47 -5.76
C LYS A 64 -5.44 -27.06 -4.33
N SER A 65 -6.22 -25.99 -4.16
CA SER A 65 -6.64 -25.47 -2.85
C SER A 65 -7.50 -26.42 -2.04
N ARG A 66 -8.22 -27.35 -2.68
CA ARG A 66 -9.09 -28.34 -2.02
C ARG A 66 -8.36 -29.28 -1.05
N LYS A 67 -7.04 -29.43 -1.19
CA LYS A 67 -6.21 -30.28 -0.35
C LYS A 67 -5.69 -29.62 0.92
N PHE A 68 -6.02 -28.33 1.12
CA PHE A 68 -5.55 -27.54 2.24
C PHE A 68 -6.69 -27.27 3.22
N ASP A 69 -6.36 -27.26 4.50
CA ASP A 69 -7.31 -26.97 5.58
C ASP A 69 -7.81 -25.52 5.50
N LEU A 70 -6.93 -24.61 5.08
CA LEU A 70 -7.21 -23.20 4.91
C LEU A 70 -6.51 -22.66 3.65
N MET A 71 -7.19 -21.80 2.90
CA MET A 71 -6.59 -21.08 1.77
C MET A 71 -6.71 -19.58 1.98
N HIS A 72 -5.58 -18.86 1.84
CA HIS A 72 -5.57 -17.39 1.89
C HIS A 72 -5.44 -16.81 0.49
N HIS A 73 -6.38 -15.96 0.11
CA HIS A 73 -6.40 -15.22 -1.16
C HIS A 73 -6.06 -13.75 -0.93
N GLY A 74 -4.84 -13.33 -1.31
CA GLY A 74 -4.33 -11.96 -1.10
C GLY A 74 -4.73 -10.95 -2.17
N GLY A 75 -5.54 -11.32 -3.18
CA GLY A 75 -5.80 -10.49 -4.36
C GLY A 75 -7.18 -9.83 -4.42
N GLY A 76 -7.96 -9.81 -3.34
CA GLY A 76 -9.29 -9.20 -3.29
C GLY A 76 -10.39 -10.02 -3.97
N THR A 77 -10.06 -11.15 -4.59
CA THR A 77 -11.00 -12.09 -5.20
C THR A 77 -10.53 -13.51 -4.96
N MET A 78 -11.45 -14.47 -5.04
CA MET A 78 -11.12 -15.88 -4.91
C MET A 78 -11.88 -16.74 -5.94
N PRO A 79 -11.42 -17.99 -6.23
CA PRO A 79 -12.11 -18.92 -7.11
C PRO A 79 -13.53 -19.24 -6.59
N ARG A 80 -14.44 -19.55 -7.52
CA ARG A 80 -15.82 -19.94 -7.17
C ARG A 80 -15.90 -21.24 -6.39
N ILE A 81 -14.96 -22.14 -6.63
CA ILE A 81 -14.82 -23.42 -5.95
C ILE A 81 -13.38 -23.55 -5.44
N GLY A 82 -13.14 -24.34 -4.41
CA GLY A 82 -11.80 -24.51 -3.85
C GLY A 82 -11.83 -25.03 -2.42
N ALA A 83 -10.95 -24.54 -1.58
CA ALA A 83 -10.88 -24.86 -0.16
C ALA A 83 -12.19 -24.50 0.56
N ARG A 84 -12.55 -25.28 1.58
CA ARG A 84 -13.76 -25.05 2.38
C ARG A 84 -13.61 -23.85 3.29
N LYS A 85 -12.44 -23.65 3.89
CA LYS A 85 -12.11 -22.51 4.76
C LYS A 85 -11.19 -21.56 4.02
N THR A 86 -11.54 -20.28 4.02
CA THR A 86 -10.81 -19.29 3.24
C THR A 86 -10.66 -17.98 4.02
N VAL A 87 -9.48 -17.38 3.90
CA VAL A 87 -9.22 -15.99 4.26
C VAL A 87 -9.07 -15.18 2.97
N LEU A 88 -9.73 -14.03 2.89
CA LEU A 88 -9.65 -13.12 1.77
C LEU A 88 -9.12 -11.76 2.22
N THR A 89 -7.97 -11.32 1.71
CA THR A 89 -7.49 -9.96 1.95
C THR A 89 -8.10 -8.99 0.95
N MET A 90 -8.76 -7.96 1.46
CA MET A 90 -9.24 -6.80 0.71
C MET A 90 -8.35 -5.61 1.05
N HIS A 91 -7.52 -5.19 0.09
CA HIS A 91 -6.61 -4.05 0.30
C HIS A 91 -7.31 -2.70 0.23
N ASP A 92 -8.33 -2.59 -0.58
CA ASP A 92 -9.17 -1.40 -0.75
C ASP A 92 -10.51 -1.75 -1.42
N VAL A 93 -11.40 -0.79 -1.42
CA VAL A 93 -12.64 -0.79 -2.19
C VAL A 93 -12.75 0.45 -3.09
N GLN A 94 -11.62 0.95 -3.57
CA GLN A 94 -11.54 2.16 -4.39
C GLN A 94 -12.51 2.16 -5.58
N TYR A 95 -12.82 1.00 -6.15
CA TYR A 95 -13.74 0.89 -7.28
C TYR A 95 -15.19 1.28 -6.95
N LEU A 96 -15.55 1.35 -5.67
CA LEU A 96 -16.85 1.86 -5.21
C LEU A 96 -16.87 3.39 -5.17
N SER A 97 -15.81 3.99 -4.58
CA SER A 97 -15.71 5.44 -4.38
C SER A 97 -15.24 6.19 -5.63
N PHE A 98 -14.38 5.56 -6.45
CA PHE A 98 -13.76 6.15 -7.64
C PHE A 98 -13.89 5.21 -8.86
N PRO A 99 -15.13 4.88 -9.29
CA PRO A 99 -15.36 3.94 -10.40
C PRO A 99 -14.72 4.40 -11.71
N GLU A 100 -14.57 5.71 -11.92
CA GLU A 100 -13.93 6.32 -13.08
C GLU A 100 -12.43 5.94 -13.21
N ASN A 101 -11.79 5.52 -12.13
CA ASN A 101 -10.41 5.03 -12.14
C ASN A 101 -10.28 3.63 -12.76
N PHE A 102 -11.39 2.99 -13.11
CA PHE A 102 -11.43 1.63 -13.62
C PHE A 102 -12.01 1.59 -15.04
N SER A 103 -11.52 0.66 -15.88
CA SER A 103 -12.20 0.39 -17.15
C SER A 103 -13.58 -0.24 -16.89
N ARG A 104 -14.55 0.00 -17.79
CA ARG A 104 -15.90 -0.56 -17.68
C ARG A 104 -15.89 -2.08 -17.47
N VAL A 105 -15.05 -2.80 -18.23
CA VAL A 105 -14.91 -4.26 -18.11
C VAL A 105 -14.41 -4.66 -16.72
N ARG A 106 -13.38 -3.96 -16.20
CA ARG A 106 -12.85 -4.23 -14.87
C ARG A 106 -13.87 -3.93 -13.78
N LEU A 107 -14.58 -2.83 -13.90
CA LEU A 107 -15.59 -2.42 -12.93
C LEU A 107 -16.74 -3.44 -12.86
N THR A 108 -17.26 -3.88 -14.02
CA THR A 108 -18.31 -4.91 -14.09
C THR A 108 -17.83 -6.22 -13.48
N TYR A 109 -16.58 -6.63 -13.75
CA TYR A 109 -15.99 -7.82 -13.13
C TYR A 109 -15.92 -7.69 -11.61
N LEU A 110 -15.38 -6.58 -11.08
CA LEU A 110 -15.25 -6.37 -9.64
C LEU A 110 -16.61 -6.33 -8.94
N ARG A 111 -17.58 -5.61 -9.50
CA ARG A 111 -18.96 -5.53 -8.96
C ARG A 111 -19.65 -6.89 -8.86
N LYS A 112 -19.29 -7.83 -9.72
CA LYS A 112 -19.86 -9.20 -9.70
C LYS A 112 -19.07 -10.17 -8.82
N VAL A 113 -17.73 -10.09 -8.87
CA VAL A 113 -16.87 -11.12 -8.26
C VAL A 113 -16.57 -10.82 -6.80
N VAL A 114 -16.40 -9.54 -6.44
CA VAL A 114 -16.05 -9.15 -5.07
C VAL A 114 -17.17 -9.52 -4.07
N PRO A 115 -18.45 -9.16 -4.28
CA PRO A 115 -19.51 -9.56 -3.34
C PRO A 115 -19.61 -11.07 -3.16
N ASN A 116 -19.48 -11.83 -4.25
CA ASN A 116 -19.49 -13.31 -4.19
C ASN A 116 -18.28 -13.87 -3.41
N SER A 117 -17.09 -13.26 -3.58
CA SER A 117 -15.89 -13.65 -2.84
C SER A 117 -16.02 -13.35 -1.35
N LEU A 118 -16.51 -12.15 -1.02
CA LEU A 118 -16.76 -11.72 0.36
C LEU A 118 -17.80 -12.62 1.07
N GLY A 119 -18.91 -12.90 0.40
CA GLY A 119 -19.97 -13.77 0.95
C GLY A 119 -19.45 -15.16 1.32
N ARG A 120 -18.57 -15.72 0.51
CA ARG A 120 -18.02 -17.09 0.67
C ARG A 120 -16.77 -17.19 1.53
N ALA A 121 -16.07 -16.08 1.80
CA ALA A 121 -14.91 -16.08 2.66
C ALA A 121 -15.31 -16.43 4.10
N SER A 122 -14.55 -17.28 4.78
CA SER A 122 -14.72 -17.55 6.22
C SER A 122 -14.34 -16.33 7.04
N ILE A 123 -13.24 -15.68 6.68
CA ILE A 123 -12.77 -14.41 7.25
C ILE A 123 -12.29 -13.51 6.13
N VAL A 124 -12.57 -12.23 6.24
CA VAL A 124 -12.03 -11.16 5.40
C VAL A 124 -11.02 -10.36 6.20
N THR A 125 -9.83 -10.09 5.65
CA THR A 125 -8.84 -9.24 6.29
C THR A 125 -8.69 -7.92 5.53
N THR A 126 -8.49 -6.83 6.25
CA THR A 126 -8.31 -5.48 5.71
C THR A 126 -7.08 -4.82 6.31
N PRO A 127 -6.41 -3.88 5.61
CA PRO A 127 -5.21 -3.24 6.12
C PRO A 127 -5.48 -2.12 7.14
N SER A 128 -6.73 -1.66 7.25
CA SER A 128 -7.14 -0.55 8.11
C SER A 128 -8.58 -0.71 8.60
N ASN A 129 -8.93 -0.02 9.68
CA ASN A 129 -10.32 0.09 10.13
C ASN A 129 -11.19 0.79 9.09
N TYR A 130 -10.65 1.81 8.42
CA TYR A 130 -11.36 2.49 7.34
C TYR A 130 -11.85 1.51 6.26
N VAL A 131 -10.97 0.65 5.74
CA VAL A 131 -11.38 -0.35 4.73
C VAL A 131 -12.33 -1.39 5.32
N ARG A 132 -12.16 -1.76 6.59
CA ARG A 132 -13.06 -2.66 7.31
C ARG A 132 -14.48 -2.10 7.34
N GLU A 133 -14.65 -0.86 7.78
CA GLU A 133 -15.93 -0.18 7.85
C GLU A 133 -16.57 -0.04 6.46
N CYS A 134 -15.80 0.41 5.46
CA CYS A 134 -16.28 0.47 4.08
C CYS A 134 -16.79 -0.87 3.55
N LEU A 135 -16.16 -2.00 3.94
CA LEU A 135 -16.62 -3.33 3.51
C LEU A 135 -17.89 -3.75 4.25
N ILE A 136 -17.97 -3.52 5.55
CA ILE A 136 -19.14 -3.84 6.36
C ILE A 136 -20.35 -3.10 5.80
N ASP A 137 -20.22 -1.78 5.61
CA ASP A 137 -21.32 -0.92 5.15
C ASP A 137 -21.75 -1.23 3.70
N ALA A 138 -20.78 -1.42 2.79
CA ALA A 138 -21.07 -1.61 1.37
C ALA A 138 -21.63 -2.99 1.03
N PHE A 139 -21.35 -4.01 1.85
CA PHE A 139 -21.72 -5.40 1.55
C PHE A 139 -22.51 -6.09 2.66
N ASP A 140 -22.96 -5.35 3.66
CA ASP A 140 -23.74 -5.86 4.82
C ASP A 140 -23.06 -7.09 5.48
N LEU A 141 -21.73 -6.97 5.71
CA LEU A 141 -20.96 -8.04 6.32
C LEU A 141 -21.05 -7.96 7.86
N SER A 142 -21.11 -9.11 8.51
CA SER A 142 -21.02 -9.13 9.98
C SER A 142 -19.63 -8.63 10.44
N THR A 143 -19.61 -7.90 11.54
CA THR A 143 -18.37 -7.34 12.13
C THR A 143 -17.35 -8.41 12.49
N GLU A 144 -17.81 -9.62 12.83
CA GLU A 144 -17.00 -10.79 13.20
C GLU A 144 -16.35 -11.46 11.98
N LYS A 145 -16.84 -11.14 10.79
CA LYS A 145 -16.30 -11.68 9.52
C LYS A 145 -15.11 -10.87 9.02
N VAL A 146 -14.98 -9.60 9.43
CA VAL A 146 -13.95 -8.70 8.90
C VAL A 146 -12.96 -8.32 10.00
N CYS A 147 -11.70 -8.76 9.87
CA CYS A 147 -10.61 -8.50 10.79
C CYS A 147 -9.62 -7.50 10.18
N VAL A 148 -9.04 -6.62 11.01
CA VAL A 148 -7.96 -5.74 10.57
C VAL A 148 -6.62 -6.48 10.73
N VAL A 149 -5.87 -6.55 9.65
CA VAL A 149 -4.47 -7.03 9.62
C VAL A 149 -3.64 -5.92 8.99
N ARG A 150 -3.09 -5.06 9.83
CA ARG A 150 -2.34 -3.89 9.38
C ARG A 150 -1.09 -4.30 8.62
N HIS A 151 -0.73 -3.52 7.60
CA HIS A 151 0.56 -3.70 6.94
C HIS A 151 1.70 -3.34 7.89
N GLY A 152 2.70 -4.19 7.94
CA GLY A 152 3.92 -3.94 8.71
C GLY A 152 5.01 -3.33 7.86
N VAL A 153 5.84 -2.48 8.48
CA VAL A 153 7.08 -1.97 7.88
C VAL A 153 8.22 -2.91 8.22
N ASP A 154 9.08 -3.16 7.23
CA ASP A 154 10.27 -4.01 7.37
C ASP A 154 11.37 -3.25 8.10
N SER A 155 12.00 -3.89 9.08
CA SER A 155 13.14 -3.31 9.82
C SER A 155 14.38 -3.10 8.93
N SER A 156 14.44 -3.75 7.77
CA SER A 156 15.50 -3.54 6.77
C SER A 156 15.27 -2.31 5.88
N LEU A 157 14.14 -1.61 6.03
CA LEU A 157 13.85 -0.40 5.27
C LEU A 157 14.97 0.64 5.46
N GLY A 158 15.51 1.14 4.36
CA GLY A 158 16.55 2.16 4.35
C GLY A 158 17.97 1.67 4.63
N VAL A 159 18.19 0.35 4.79
CA VAL A 159 19.56 -0.23 4.96
C VAL A 159 20.37 0.01 3.68
N ASP A 160 19.77 -0.25 2.51
CA ASP A 160 20.40 -0.07 1.20
C ASP A 160 19.99 1.26 0.53
N ALA A 161 19.64 2.28 1.33
CA ALA A 161 19.23 3.57 0.80
C ALA A 161 20.38 4.24 0.04
N THR A 162 20.09 4.71 -1.18
CA THR A 162 21.03 5.51 -1.96
C THR A 162 21.39 6.78 -1.19
N SER A 163 22.68 7.15 -1.20
CA SER A 163 23.16 8.31 -0.46
C SER A 163 22.53 9.63 -0.92
N GLU A 164 22.41 10.57 0.00
CA GLU A 164 21.91 11.92 -0.31
C GLU A 164 22.77 12.60 -1.38
N GLU A 165 24.10 12.50 -1.27
CA GLU A 165 25.06 13.10 -2.21
C GLU A 165 24.82 12.59 -3.64
N GLU A 166 24.72 11.26 -3.81
CA GLU A 166 24.46 10.65 -5.12
C GLU A 166 23.11 11.08 -5.70
N LEU A 167 22.05 11.06 -4.90
CA LEU A 167 20.72 11.48 -5.35
C LEU A 167 20.68 12.97 -5.72
N ARG A 168 21.30 13.84 -4.92
CA ARG A 168 21.38 15.28 -5.23
C ARG A 168 22.15 15.54 -6.52
N HIS A 169 23.26 14.86 -6.72
CA HIS A 169 24.04 14.97 -7.96
C HIS A 169 23.25 14.47 -9.17
N ARG A 170 22.75 13.23 -9.12
CA ARG A 170 22.04 12.58 -10.21
C ARG A 170 20.77 13.29 -10.63
N LEU A 171 20.02 13.83 -9.68
CA LEU A 171 18.76 14.54 -9.90
C LEU A 171 18.92 16.07 -9.99
N ARG A 172 20.16 16.57 -9.95
CA ARG A 172 20.49 18.01 -10.03
C ARG A 172 19.75 18.87 -8.97
N LEU A 173 19.63 18.33 -7.75
CA LEU A 173 18.90 18.99 -6.68
C LEU A 173 19.74 20.06 -5.96
N SER A 174 21.07 20.03 -6.10
CA SER A 174 22.00 20.98 -5.44
C SER A 174 21.65 21.16 -3.95
N SER A 175 21.58 22.39 -3.45
CA SER A 175 21.18 22.74 -2.08
C SER A 175 19.67 22.95 -1.91
N LYS A 176 18.85 22.55 -2.90
CA LYS A 176 17.40 22.78 -2.86
C LYS A 176 16.74 22.01 -1.73
N LYS A 177 15.70 22.60 -1.16
CA LYS A 177 14.79 21.94 -0.23
C LYS A 177 13.90 20.99 -1.00
N VAL A 178 13.87 19.73 -0.59
CA VAL A 178 13.12 18.66 -1.30
C VAL A 178 11.90 18.25 -0.50
N ILE A 179 10.76 18.20 -1.16
CA ILE A 179 9.57 17.47 -0.72
C ILE A 179 9.32 16.30 -1.66
N PHE A 180 8.79 15.19 -1.15
CA PHE A 180 8.72 13.95 -1.90
C PHE A 180 7.30 13.38 -1.98
N LEU A 181 6.90 12.94 -3.18
CA LEU A 181 5.66 12.23 -3.44
C LEU A 181 5.96 10.89 -4.14
N PRO A 182 6.00 9.76 -3.42
CA PRO A 182 6.17 8.42 -4.00
C PRO A 182 4.83 7.85 -4.48
N ALA A 183 4.33 8.32 -5.60
CA ALA A 183 3.05 7.90 -6.12
C ALA A 183 3.01 7.77 -7.64
N ILE A 184 2.27 6.76 -8.12
CA ILE A 184 1.85 6.67 -9.52
C ILE A 184 0.92 7.86 -9.82
N THR A 185 1.03 8.47 -10.99
CA THR A 185 0.19 9.61 -11.40
C THR A 185 -1.24 9.19 -11.73
N HIS A 186 -1.93 8.63 -10.73
CA HIS A 186 -3.37 8.37 -10.79
C HIS A 186 -4.16 9.54 -10.21
N PRO A 187 -5.41 9.81 -10.69
CA PRO A 187 -6.22 10.95 -10.24
C PRO A 187 -6.35 11.02 -8.71
N HIS A 188 -6.60 9.89 -8.03
CA HIS A 188 -6.78 9.85 -6.58
C HIS A 188 -5.50 10.17 -5.77
N LYS A 189 -4.32 10.17 -6.40
CA LYS A 189 -3.05 10.62 -5.75
C LYS A 189 -2.90 12.13 -5.73
N ASN A 190 -3.76 12.83 -6.47
CA ASN A 190 -3.98 14.26 -6.40
C ASN A 190 -2.73 15.14 -6.59
N HIS A 191 -1.87 14.76 -7.53
CA HIS A 191 -0.68 15.54 -7.89
C HIS A 191 -1.03 17.01 -8.23
N LYS A 192 -2.21 17.24 -8.82
CA LYS A 192 -2.71 18.56 -9.18
C LYS A 192 -2.79 19.51 -7.99
N PHE A 193 -3.22 19.02 -6.83
CA PHE A 193 -3.29 19.79 -5.60
C PHE A 193 -1.91 20.34 -5.19
N LEU A 194 -0.86 19.54 -5.29
CA LEU A 194 0.50 20.01 -5.00
C LEU A 194 0.98 21.04 -6.01
N LEU A 195 0.64 20.92 -7.30
CA LEU A 195 0.96 21.96 -8.28
C LEU A 195 0.28 23.28 -7.95
N GLN A 196 -0.99 23.24 -7.50
CA GLN A 196 -1.71 24.42 -7.07
C GLN A 196 -1.03 25.07 -5.84
N LEU A 197 -0.66 24.27 -4.82
CA LEU A 197 0.08 24.74 -3.65
C LEU A 197 1.41 25.37 -4.03
N MET A 198 2.20 24.72 -4.89
CA MET A 198 3.50 25.25 -5.33
C MET A 198 3.38 26.55 -6.14
N ASN A 199 2.27 26.73 -6.83
CA ASN A 199 2.00 27.95 -7.58
C ASN A 199 1.53 29.10 -6.70
N SER A 200 0.70 28.83 -5.69
CA SER A 200 0.00 29.87 -4.91
C SER A 200 0.63 30.15 -3.53
N HIS A 201 1.02 29.12 -2.79
CA HIS A 201 1.45 29.23 -1.39
C HIS A 201 2.91 28.83 -1.15
N TRP A 202 3.38 27.81 -1.83
CA TRP A 202 4.75 27.32 -1.69
C TRP A 202 5.65 27.86 -2.81
N SER A 203 5.74 29.20 -2.91
CA SER A 203 6.39 29.89 -4.02
C SER A 203 7.91 29.98 -3.93
N ASP A 204 8.54 29.48 -2.85
CA ASP A 204 10.01 29.46 -2.72
C ASP A 204 10.64 28.72 -3.91
N LYS A 205 11.51 29.43 -4.66
CA LYS A 205 12.23 28.88 -5.82
C LYS A 205 13.25 27.80 -5.44
N ASN A 206 13.64 27.72 -4.17
CA ASN A 206 14.51 26.69 -3.65
C ASN A 206 13.75 25.40 -3.28
N LEU A 207 12.43 25.44 -3.23
CA LEU A 207 11.60 24.27 -2.98
C LEU A 207 11.36 23.46 -4.27
N VAL A 208 11.70 22.17 -4.22
CA VAL A 208 11.50 21.24 -5.32
C VAL A 208 10.62 20.06 -4.86
N LEU A 209 9.62 19.73 -5.66
CA LEU A 209 8.83 18.52 -5.50
C LEU A 209 9.41 17.41 -6.38
N VAL A 210 9.91 16.35 -5.75
CA VAL A 210 10.31 15.11 -6.44
C VAL A 210 9.13 14.16 -6.46
N CYS A 211 8.74 13.70 -7.67
CA CYS A 211 7.66 12.73 -7.88
C CYS A 211 8.24 11.43 -8.42
N ALA A 212 8.18 10.35 -7.62
CA ALA A 212 8.58 9.02 -8.03
C ALA A 212 7.36 8.09 -8.16
N GLY A 213 7.36 7.25 -9.19
CA GLY A 213 6.28 6.29 -9.45
C GLY A 213 6.05 6.08 -10.93
N GLY A 214 5.30 5.05 -11.29
CA GLY A 214 4.97 4.78 -12.70
C GLY A 214 4.04 5.83 -13.31
N LYS A 215 3.95 5.84 -14.64
CA LYS A 215 2.95 6.64 -15.36
C LYS A 215 1.56 6.10 -15.07
N GLY A 216 0.67 6.97 -14.60
CA GLY A 216 -0.75 6.71 -14.38
C GLY A 216 -1.63 7.45 -15.39
N ARG A 217 -2.94 7.40 -15.19
CA ARG A 217 -3.91 8.03 -16.12
C ARG A 217 -3.85 9.55 -16.13
N ALA A 218 -3.39 10.18 -15.06
CA ALA A 218 -3.27 11.62 -14.94
C ALA A 218 -1.89 12.15 -15.37
N GLU A 219 -0.98 11.30 -15.91
CA GLU A 219 0.39 11.71 -16.25
C GLU A 219 0.42 12.87 -17.25
N ASP A 220 -0.30 12.75 -18.36
CA ASP A 220 -0.28 13.77 -19.41
C ASP A 220 -0.92 15.09 -18.94
N GLU A 221 -1.99 15.01 -18.15
CA GLU A 221 -2.61 16.17 -17.52
C GLU A 221 -1.65 16.85 -16.54
N PHE A 222 -1.01 16.06 -15.68
CA PHE A 222 -0.01 16.54 -14.72
C PHE A 222 1.13 17.29 -15.42
N MET A 223 1.71 16.71 -16.48
CA MET A 223 2.82 17.35 -17.20
C MET A 223 2.39 18.57 -18.00
N ARG A 224 1.15 18.64 -18.50
CA ARG A 224 0.60 19.87 -19.10
C ARG A 224 0.44 20.98 -18.08
N GLU A 225 -0.04 20.64 -16.89
CA GLU A 225 -0.25 21.59 -15.81
C GLU A 225 1.07 22.14 -15.26
N VAL A 226 2.11 21.30 -15.13
CA VAL A 226 3.48 21.74 -14.77
C VAL A 226 3.95 22.85 -15.72
N ARG A 227 3.84 22.63 -17.03
CA ARG A 227 4.23 23.65 -18.04
C ARG A 227 3.35 24.90 -17.99
N ARG A 228 2.02 24.73 -17.85
CA ARG A 228 1.07 25.85 -17.78
C ARG A 228 1.37 26.78 -16.60
N LEU A 229 1.82 26.22 -15.48
CA LEU A 229 2.14 26.96 -14.25
C LEU A 229 3.62 27.40 -14.19
N ASN A 230 4.43 27.12 -15.23
CA ASN A 230 5.86 27.41 -15.27
C ASN A 230 6.62 26.82 -14.05
N LEU A 231 6.31 25.55 -13.72
CA LEU A 231 6.91 24.85 -12.58
C LEU A 231 8.00 23.84 -13.02
N ASP A 232 8.43 23.82 -14.28
CA ASP A 232 9.38 22.86 -14.83
C ASP A 232 10.69 22.78 -14.02
N ASP A 233 11.18 23.90 -13.50
CA ASP A 233 12.41 23.97 -12.68
C ASP A 233 12.21 23.53 -11.22
N ARG A 234 10.96 23.31 -10.81
CA ARG A 234 10.58 22.99 -9.43
C ARG A 234 9.90 21.61 -9.27
N ILE A 235 9.63 20.93 -10.38
CA ILE A 235 9.05 19.60 -10.41
C ILE A 235 10.02 18.61 -11.04
N VAL A 236 10.49 17.65 -10.26
CA VAL A 236 11.39 16.59 -10.75
C VAL A 236 10.62 15.28 -10.85
N ARG A 237 10.21 14.91 -12.06
CA ARG A 237 9.47 13.69 -12.36
C ARG A 237 10.42 12.59 -12.80
N ILE A 238 10.68 11.59 -11.95
CA ILE A 238 11.74 10.59 -12.17
C ILE A 238 11.23 9.20 -12.58
N GLY A 239 9.90 8.99 -12.61
CA GLY A 239 9.37 7.68 -12.95
C GLY A 239 9.53 6.65 -11.83
N ARG A 240 9.62 5.37 -12.21
CA ARG A 240 9.89 4.29 -11.25
C ARG A 240 11.34 4.33 -10.82
N VAL A 241 11.57 4.09 -9.55
CA VAL A 241 12.90 4.04 -8.93
C VAL A 241 13.12 2.70 -8.23
N SER A 242 14.36 2.39 -7.90
CA SER A 242 14.71 1.26 -7.03
C SER A 242 14.22 1.51 -5.60
N ASP A 243 14.16 0.46 -4.79
CA ASP A 243 13.85 0.60 -3.37
C ASP A 243 14.90 1.47 -2.65
N GLY A 244 16.20 1.30 -2.97
CA GLY A 244 17.26 2.13 -2.42
C GLY A 244 17.11 3.62 -2.76
N ASP A 245 16.76 3.95 -4.00
CA ASP A 245 16.50 5.34 -4.40
C ASP A 245 15.26 5.92 -3.72
N ARG A 246 14.18 5.13 -3.59
CA ARG A 246 12.98 5.55 -2.88
C ARG A 246 13.28 5.88 -1.42
N ASP A 247 13.99 4.99 -0.75
CA ASP A 247 14.34 5.13 0.66
C ASP A 247 15.30 6.31 0.87
N GLY A 248 16.28 6.47 -0.02
CA GLY A 248 17.18 7.64 -0.02
C GLY A 248 16.45 8.95 -0.25
N LEU A 249 15.50 9.00 -1.20
CA LEU A 249 14.65 10.18 -1.45
C LEU A 249 13.77 10.50 -0.24
N MET A 250 13.22 9.50 0.44
CA MET A 250 12.51 9.75 1.69
C MET A 250 13.44 10.39 2.73
N LYS A 251 14.61 9.80 2.99
CA LYS A 251 15.58 10.30 3.99
C LYS A 251 16.04 11.72 3.73
N LEU A 252 16.34 12.10 2.47
CA LEU A 252 16.82 13.44 2.13
C LEU A 252 15.73 14.51 2.13
N SER A 253 14.45 14.10 2.11
CA SER A 253 13.35 15.04 1.97
C SER A 253 13.02 15.76 3.29
N SER A 254 12.67 17.04 3.18
CA SER A 254 12.17 17.82 4.31
C SER A 254 10.83 17.30 4.80
N ALA A 255 10.00 16.82 3.88
CA ALA A 255 8.72 16.14 4.17
C ALA A 255 8.32 15.20 3.04
N LEU A 256 7.62 14.13 3.40
CA LEU A 256 6.76 13.40 2.48
C LEU A 256 5.42 14.13 2.40
N VAL A 257 4.94 14.42 1.19
CA VAL A 257 3.64 15.07 0.94
C VAL A 257 2.68 14.10 0.31
N PHE A 258 1.50 13.89 0.92
CA PHE A 258 0.60 12.80 0.54
C PHE A 258 -0.86 13.26 0.46
N PRO A 259 -1.22 14.09 -0.57
CA PRO A 259 -2.54 14.70 -0.73
C PRO A 259 -3.57 13.76 -1.36
N SER A 260 -3.48 12.45 -1.10
CA SER A 260 -4.33 11.45 -1.72
C SER A 260 -5.80 11.65 -1.33
N LEU A 261 -6.70 11.50 -2.31
CA LEU A 261 -8.15 11.47 -2.10
C LEU A 261 -8.62 10.13 -1.50
N TYR A 262 -7.83 9.08 -1.70
CA TYR A 262 -8.15 7.74 -1.24
C TYR A 262 -6.90 6.89 -1.06
N GLU A 263 -6.81 6.22 0.08
CA GLU A 263 -5.81 5.18 0.39
C GLU A 263 -6.48 4.08 1.21
N GLY A 264 -6.19 2.82 0.86
CA GLY A 264 -6.61 1.70 1.69
C GLY A 264 -5.79 1.57 2.98
N PHE A 265 -4.55 2.12 2.97
CA PHE A 265 -3.65 2.15 4.13
C PHE A 265 -2.73 3.37 4.11
N GLY A 266 -1.88 3.52 3.09
CA GLY A 266 -0.92 4.63 3.02
C GLY A 266 0.49 4.21 3.44
N ALA A 267 0.95 3.03 3.02
CA ALA A 267 2.28 2.52 3.35
C ALA A 267 3.44 3.53 3.17
N PRO A 268 3.48 4.37 2.11
CA PRO A 268 4.55 5.36 1.98
C PRO A 268 4.64 6.37 3.13
N ALA A 269 3.51 6.74 3.76
CA ALA A 269 3.53 7.62 4.92
C ALA A 269 4.21 6.95 6.12
N LEU A 270 3.91 5.68 6.34
CA LEU A 270 4.50 4.89 7.40
C LEU A 270 5.99 4.61 7.17
N GLU A 271 6.37 4.32 5.91
CA GLU A 271 7.77 4.14 5.51
C GLU A 271 8.58 5.42 5.74
N ALA A 272 8.03 6.59 5.39
CA ALA A 272 8.66 7.88 5.64
C ALA A 272 8.88 8.15 7.14
N MET A 273 7.87 7.89 7.97
CA MET A 273 7.97 8.02 9.43
C MET A 273 9.08 7.14 10.00
N MET A 274 9.18 5.89 9.55
CA MET A 274 10.22 4.97 9.99
C MET A 274 11.62 5.47 9.61
N LEU A 275 11.75 6.08 8.43
CA LEU A 275 13.00 6.67 7.93
C LEU A 275 13.33 8.04 8.54
N GLY A 276 12.47 8.57 9.41
CA GLY A 276 12.66 9.86 10.07
C GLY A 276 12.29 11.06 9.20
N THR A 277 11.41 10.87 8.23
CA THR A 277 10.89 11.92 7.36
C THR A 277 9.51 12.35 7.85
N PRO A 278 9.31 13.62 8.19
CA PRO A 278 8.00 14.15 8.54
C PRO A 278 6.98 13.95 7.42
N VAL A 279 5.72 13.74 7.79
CA VAL A 279 4.63 13.47 6.85
C VAL A 279 3.59 14.60 6.90
N ILE A 280 3.20 15.09 5.71
CA ILE A 280 2.03 15.94 5.51
C ILE A 280 1.05 15.16 4.65
N ALA A 281 -0.09 14.80 5.20
CA ALA A 281 -1.07 13.96 4.53
C ALA A 281 -2.47 14.59 4.54
N SER A 282 -3.30 14.20 3.59
CA SER A 282 -4.72 14.53 3.63
C SER A 282 -5.45 13.78 4.75
N ASN A 283 -6.56 14.34 5.21
CA ASN A 283 -7.45 13.68 6.18
C ASN A 283 -8.43 12.69 5.53
N CYS A 284 -8.05 12.12 4.38
CA CYS A 284 -8.89 11.23 3.59
C CYS A 284 -8.62 9.74 3.86
N ALA A 285 -9.69 8.97 3.87
CA ALA A 285 -9.65 7.50 3.91
C ALA A 285 -8.84 6.97 5.11
N ALA A 286 -7.88 6.05 4.89
CA ALA A 286 -7.11 5.46 5.98
C ALA A 286 -5.94 6.35 6.49
N LEU A 287 -5.65 7.48 5.86
CA LEU A 287 -4.49 8.31 6.22
C LEU A 287 -4.54 8.85 7.66
N PRO A 288 -5.69 9.36 8.18
CA PRO A 288 -5.77 9.75 9.59
C PRO A 288 -5.48 8.61 10.56
N GLU A 289 -5.95 7.39 10.24
CA GLU A 289 -5.69 6.20 11.06
C GLU A 289 -4.20 5.82 11.07
N VAL A 290 -3.50 5.96 9.94
CA VAL A 290 -2.10 5.54 9.82
C VAL A 290 -1.16 6.60 10.36
N VAL A 291 -1.37 7.86 10.01
CA VAL A 291 -0.50 8.98 10.40
C VAL A 291 -0.73 9.41 11.86
N GLY A 292 -1.99 9.50 12.28
CA GLY A 292 -2.33 10.00 13.63
C GLY A 292 -1.70 11.36 13.92
N ASP A 293 -1.30 11.56 15.16
CA ASP A 293 -0.64 12.80 15.62
C ASP A 293 0.87 12.84 15.29
N ALA A 294 1.39 11.82 14.62
CA ALA A 294 2.80 11.73 14.26
C ALA A 294 3.18 12.49 12.97
N GLY A 295 2.21 13.14 12.34
CA GLY A 295 2.39 14.01 11.17
C GLY A 295 1.31 15.06 11.09
N LEU A 296 1.34 15.89 10.06
CA LEU A 296 0.26 16.83 9.77
C LEU A 296 -0.81 16.15 8.92
N VAL A 297 -2.01 15.98 9.47
CA VAL A 297 -3.18 15.47 8.77
C VAL A 297 -4.15 16.63 8.54
N LEU A 298 -4.33 17.01 7.27
CA LEU A 298 -5.02 18.25 6.89
C LEU A 298 -6.15 17.98 5.89
N PRO A 299 -7.23 18.77 5.90
CA PRO A 299 -8.23 18.73 4.84
C PRO A 299 -7.58 19.14 3.50
N LEU A 300 -8.13 18.68 2.39
CA LEU A 300 -7.65 19.03 1.04
C LEU A 300 -8.13 20.45 0.67
N ASP A 301 -7.60 21.41 1.38
CA ASP A 301 -7.82 22.83 1.24
C ASP A 301 -6.45 23.54 1.13
N LEU A 302 -6.30 24.48 0.18
CA LEU A 302 -5.01 25.13 -0.09
C LEU A 302 -4.53 25.99 1.09
N ASP A 303 -5.45 26.71 1.75
CA ASP A 303 -5.13 27.58 2.88
C ASP A 303 -4.70 26.74 4.09
N ALA A 304 -5.37 25.59 4.33
CA ALA A 304 -4.99 24.66 5.40
C ALA A 304 -3.56 24.10 5.22
N TRP A 305 -3.11 23.91 3.97
CA TRP A 305 -1.76 23.44 3.67
C TRP A 305 -0.72 24.56 3.53
N SER A 306 -1.14 25.83 3.44
CA SER A 306 -0.25 26.95 3.13
C SER A 306 1.00 27.01 4.02
N ASN A 307 0.84 26.85 5.33
CA ASN A 307 1.92 26.91 6.33
C ASN A 307 2.47 25.53 6.74
N ALA A 308 2.03 24.44 6.09
CA ALA A 308 2.37 23.09 6.52
C ALA A 308 3.89 22.82 6.54
N LEU A 309 4.63 23.32 5.55
CA LEU A 309 6.08 23.16 5.49
C LEU A 309 6.81 23.93 6.60
N GLN A 310 6.35 25.15 6.93
CA GLN A 310 6.91 25.93 8.03
C GLN A 310 6.66 25.26 9.39
N ILE A 311 5.46 24.71 9.59
CA ILE A 311 5.11 23.94 10.80
C ILE A 311 6.00 22.72 10.93
N VAL A 312 6.19 21.97 9.84
CA VAL A 312 7.04 20.78 9.82
C VAL A 312 8.49 21.14 10.10
N ASP A 313 9.02 22.20 9.50
CA ASP A 313 10.40 22.66 9.76
C ASP A 313 10.59 23.06 11.23
N ALA A 314 9.67 23.84 11.76
CA ALA A 314 9.75 24.33 13.14
C ALA A 314 9.64 23.21 14.20
N LYS A 315 8.95 22.11 13.87
CA LYS A 315 8.70 20.97 14.76
C LYS A 315 9.33 19.67 14.26
N ARG A 316 10.37 19.76 13.42
CA ARG A 316 10.95 18.59 12.74
C ARG A 316 11.29 17.47 13.70
N ASP A 317 12.05 17.75 14.74
CA ASP A 317 12.51 16.72 15.69
C ASP A 317 11.34 16.07 16.44
N GLN A 318 10.30 16.83 16.73
CA GLN A 318 9.06 16.31 17.33
C GLN A 318 8.36 15.35 16.39
N PHE A 319 8.17 15.71 15.10
CA PHE A 319 7.53 14.85 14.11
C PHE A 319 8.37 13.60 13.81
N VAL A 320 9.71 13.73 13.75
CA VAL A 320 10.61 12.59 13.56
C VAL A 320 10.51 11.61 14.72
N ALA A 321 10.53 12.09 15.96
CA ALA A 321 10.41 11.24 17.14
C ALA A 321 9.05 10.54 17.21
N ALA A 322 7.96 11.31 17.03
CA ALA A 322 6.60 10.79 17.03
C ALA A 322 6.38 9.79 15.88
N GLY A 323 6.90 10.10 14.66
CA GLY A 323 6.80 9.23 13.49
C GLY A 323 7.48 7.89 13.69
N LYS A 324 8.67 7.85 14.27
CA LYS A 324 9.36 6.59 14.58
C LYS A 324 8.60 5.75 15.61
N LEU A 325 8.06 6.37 16.65
CA LEU A 325 7.22 5.67 17.64
C LEU A 325 5.95 5.11 16.98
N ARG A 326 5.30 5.91 16.14
CA ARG A 326 4.12 5.48 15.39
C ARG A 326 4.42 4.32 14.46
N ALA A 327 5.51 4.39 13.69
CA ALA A 327 5.92 3.32 12.78
C ALA A 327 6.22 2.00 13.51
N ALA A 328 6.73 2.05 14.73
CA ALA A 328 7.01 0.86 15.54
C ALA A 328 5.73 0.07 15.91
N GLU A 329 4.58 0.72 15.99
CA GLU A 329 3.29 0.06 16.20
C GLU A 329 2.90 -0.84 15.02
N PHE A 330 3.37 -0.51 13.83
CA PHE A 330 3.11 -1.22 12.57
C PHE A 330 4.28 -2.12 12.17
N SER A 331 4.78 -2.92 13.10
CA SER A 331 5.86 -3.86 12.80
C SER A 331 5.34 -5.05 11.98
N ILE A 332 6.21 -5.65 11.16
CA ILE A 332 5.91 -6.92 10.45
C ILE A 332 5.53 -8.02 11.46
N LYS A 333 6.12 -8.01 12.65
CA LYS A 333 5.80 -8.96 13.72
C LYS A 333 4.36 -8.83 14.18
N ASN A 334 3.89 -7.62 14.45
CA ASN A 334 2.51 -7.37 14.87
C ASN A 334 1.53 -7.76 13.74
N SER A 335 1.82 -7.34 12.52
CA SER A 335 1.04 -7.71 11.33
C SER A 335 0.94 -9.23 11.15
N GLY A 336 2.03 -9.95 11.37
CA GLY A 336 2.07 -11.41 11.32
C GLY A 336 1.23 -12.07 12.41
N SER A 337 1.26 -11.52 13.62
CA SER A 337 0.43 -12.01 14.74
C SER A 337 -1.06 -11.83 14.46
N ASP A 338 -1.46 -10.66 13.92
CA ASP A 338 -2.84 -10.39 13.53
C ASP A 338 -3.31 -11.35 12.42
N LEU A 339 -2.44 -11.63 11.46
CA LEU A 339 -2.74 -12.56 10.37
C LEU A 339 -2.92 -14.01 10.88
N ILE A 340 -2.08 -14.46 11.81
CA ILE A 340 -2.20 -15.78 12.43
C ILE A 340 -3.50 -15.87 13.24
N ALA A 341 -3.88 -14.84 13.98
CA ALA A 341 -5.15 -14.79 14.69
C ALA A 341 -6.34 -14.90 13.72
N ALA A 342 -6.28 -14.22 12.56
CA ALA A 342 -7.30 -14.36 11.52
C ALA A 342 -7.37 -15.79 10.94
N TYR A 343 -6.23 -16.48 10.79
CA TYR A 343 -6.20 -17.88 10.38
C TYR A 343 -6.85 -18.81 11.42
N ALA A 344 -6.51 -18.62 12.70
CA ALA A 344 -7.09 -19.40 13.79
C ALA A 344 -8.62 -19.25 13.82
N THR A 345 -9.10 -18.00 13.70
CA THR A 345 -10.55 -17.73 13.62
C THR A 345 -11.19 -18.39 12.40
N ALA A 346 -10.54 -18.36 11.23
CA ALA A 346 -11.08 -18.99 10.02
C ALA A 346 -11.13 -20.52 10.15
N VAL A 347 -10.18 -21.12 10.85
CA VAL A 347 -10.14 -22.58 11.08
C VAL A 347 -11.17 -23.02 12.12
N SER A 348 -11.43 -22.23 13.16
CA SER A 348 -12.40 -22.57 14.22
C SER A 348 -13.87 -22.48 13.77
N LYS A 349 -14.20 -21.67 12.74
CA LYS A 349 -15.57 -21.57 12.22
C LYS A 349 -16.03 -22.91 11.64
N THR A 350 -17.20 -23.37 12.06
CA THR A 350 -17.85 -24.56 11.51
C THR A 350 -18.44 -24.28 10.14
N VAL A 351 -18.54 -25.33 9.29
CA VAL A 351 -19.03 -25.23 7.89
C VAL A 351 -20.52 -24.81 7.79
N GLY A 352 -21.18 -24.53 8.91
CA GLY A 352 -22.57 -24.04 8.97
C GLY A 352 -22.73 -22.55 9.25
N ASP A 353 -21.64 -21.83 9.57
CA ASP A 353 -21.67 -20.40 9.95
C ASP A 353 -21.26 -19.47 8.80
N VAL A 354 -21.29 -19.95 7.54
CA VAL A 354 -20.90 -19.18 6.34
C VAL A 354 -22.11 -18.96 5.44
#